data_a9af8b8fc0b9742c0bc5eec9ae1a3eba
#
_entry.id   a9af8b8fc0b9742c0bc5eec9ae1a3eba
#
_cell.length_a   1.000
_cell.length_b   1.000
_cell.length_c   1.000
_cell.angle_alpha   90.00
_cell.angle_beta   90.00
_cell.angle_gamma   90.00
#
_symmetry.space_group_name_H-M   'P 1'
#
loop_
_entity.id
_entity.type
_entity.pdbx_description
1 polymer ?
#
loop_
_entity_poly.entity_id
_entity_poly.type
_entity_poly.pdbx_seq_one_letter_code
_entity_poly.pdbx_strand_id
1 'polypeptide(L)'
;MKLESPKITINKSAQDTFDFLSDVKNFEKLMPENISKFEVLDTDKFLFALKGMPEIVLKKKEAIAPNKIVLGAAGGKLDFSLTANIVEPKPEQSVVELIFEGEFNAMMAMMIKGPITKFIETLATNMPKQI
;
A
#
# COMPACT_ATOMS: atom_id res chain seq x y z
N MET A 1 9.43 13.31 -1.56
CA MET A 1 8.89 12.96 -0.25
C MET A 1 8.89 11.45 -0.09
N LYS A 2 9.28 10.98 1.07
CA LYS A 2 9.30 9.55 1.40
C LYS A 2 8.67 9.34 2.76
N LEU A 3 7.68 8.46 2.83
CA LEU A 3 7.00 8.09 4.08
C LEU A 3 7.09 6.58 4.26
N GLU A 4 7.34 6.14 5.48
CA GLU A 4 7.50 4.72 5.79
C GLU A 4 6.51 4.32 6.87
N SER A 5 5.91 3.14 6.73
CA SER A 5 5.10 2.55 7.79
C SER A 5 6.01 1.91 8.84
N PRO A 6 5.48 1.61 10.02
CA PRO A 6 6.20 0.72 10.93
C PRO A 6 6.38 -0.65 10.28
N LYS A 7 7.39 -1.37 10.72
CA LYS A 7 7.61 -2.76 10.30
C LYS A 7 6.62 -3.64 11.05
N ILE A 8 5.86 -4.45 10.31
CA ILE A 8 4.80 -5.27 10.88
C ILE A 8 5.14 -6.73 10.71
N THR A 9 5.04 -7.49 11.80
CA THR A 9 5.25 -8.94 11.79
C THR A 9 3.94 -9.65 11.49
N ILE A 10 3.98 -10.58 10.55
CA ILE A 10 2.82 -11.38 10.14
C ILE A 10 3.20 -12.85 10.33
N ASN A 11 2.32 -13.63 10.95
CA ASN A 11 2.55 -15.06 11.22
C ASN A 11 2.18 -15.92 10.00
N LYS A 12 2.76 -15.57 8.86
CA LYS A 12 2.62 -16.28 7.59
C LYS A 12 3.95 -16.16 6.86
N SER A 13 4.21 -17.08 5.94
CA SER A 13 5.42 -17.04 5.12
C SER A 13 5.46 -15.79 4.25
N ALA A 14 6.63 -15.43 3.78
CA ALA A 14 6.76 -14.32 2.84
C ALA A 14 5.96 -14.59 1.57
N GLN A 15 5.91 -15.85 1.10
CA GLN A 15 5.14 -16.21 -0.08
C GLN A 15 3.64 -16.00 0.13
N ASP A 16 3.11 -16.42 1.27
CA ASP A 16 1.68 -16.23 1.57
C ASP A 16 1.33 -14.74 1.66
N THR A 17 2.20 -13.96 2.29
CA THR A 17 2.03 -12.51 2.40
C THR A 17 2.10 -11.85 1.02
N PHE A 18 3.06 -12.25 0.21
CA PHE A 18 3.21 -11.76 -1.16
C PHE A 18 1.97 -12.10 -1.99
N ASP A 19 1.47 -13.32 -1.92
CA ASP A 19 0.30 -13.74 -2.68
C ASP A 19 -0.93 -12.92 -2.31
N PHE A 20 -1.12 -12.64 -1.01
CA PHE A 20 -2.23 -11.80 -0.57
C PHE A 20 -2.11 -10.39 -1.14
N LEU A 21 -0.94 -9.77 -1.05
CA LEU A 21 -0.72 -8.40 -1.52
C LEU A 21 -0.67 -8.28 -3.04
N SER A 22 -0.44 -9.38 -3.75
CA SER A 22 -0.44 -9.38 -5.21
C SER A 22 -1.84 -9.28 -5.80
N ASP A 23 -2.86 -9.65 -5.04
CA ASP A 23 -4.25 -9.54 -5.48
C ASP A 23 -4.80 -8.20 -5.02
N VAL A 24 -4.99 -7.28 -5.98
CA VAL A 24 -5.41 -5.91 -5.67
C VAL A 24 -6.76 -5.85 -4.95
N LYS A 25 -7.63 -6.84 -5.13
CA LYS A 25 -8.91 -6.91 -4.41
C LYS A 25 -8.71 -6.98 -2.90
N ASN A 26 -7.62 -7.58 -2.46
CA ASN A 26 -7.35 -7.74 -1.03
C ASN A 26 -7.03 -6.42 -0.34
N PHE A 27 -6.65 -5.39 -1.09
CA PHE A 27 -6.40 -4.08 -0.49
C PHE A 27 -7.64 -3.47 0.13
N GLU A 28 -8.83 -3.84 -0.34
CA GLU A 28 -10.07 -3.38 0.28
C GLU A 28 -10.14 -3.79 1.75
N LYS A 29 -9.65 -4.98 2.08
CA LYS A 29 -9.65 -5.50 3.44
C LYS A 29 -8.70 -4.74 4.37
N LEU A 30 -7.73 -4.05 3.79
CA LEU A 30 -6.72 -3.31 4.54
C LEU A 30 -7.08 -1.82 4.68
N MET A 31 -8.09 -1.35 3.96
CA MET A 31 -8.41 0.07 3.90
C MET A 31 -8.89 0.62 5.24
N PRO A 32 -8.57 1.90 5.55
CA PRO A 32 -9.07 2.53 6.77
C PRO A 32 -10.57 2.81 6.72
N GLU A 33 -11.17 3.04 7.88
CA GLU A 33 -12.60 3.31 7.98
C GLU A 33 -13.04 4.58 7.28
N ASN A 34 -12.14 5.54 7.11
CA ASN A 34 -12.45 6.81 6.43
C ASN A 34 -12.36 6.73 4.91
N ILE A 35 -12.30 5.52 4.36
CA ILE A 35 -12.36 5.36 2.91
C ILE A 35 -13.76 5.70 2.42
N SER A 36 -13.85 6.53 1.37
CA SER A 36 -15.12 6.92 0.77
C SER A 36 -15.43 6.12 -0.48
N LYS A 37 -14.41 5.49 -1.10
CA LYS A 37 -14.60 4.74 -2.33
C LYS A 37 -13.47 3.72 -2.49
N PHE A 38 -13.83 2.53 -2.98
CA PHE A 38 -12.86 1.51 -3.41
C PHE A 38 -13.46 0.76 -4.58
N GLU A 39 -12.71 0.64 -5.67
CA GLU A 39 -13.17 -0.03 -6.88
C GLU A 39 -12.01 -0.72 -7.58
N VAL A 40 -12.17 -2.00 -7.89
CA VAL A 40 -11.18 -2.74 -8.68
C VAL A 40 -11.48 -2.46 -10.15
N LEU A 41 -10.51 -1.87 -10.85
CA LEU A 41 -10.67 -1.47 -12.25
C LEU A 41 -10.16 -2.55 -13.20
N ASP A 42 -9.15 -3.32 -12.78
CA ASP A 42 -8.54 -4.36 -13.60
C ASP A 42 -7.87 -5.37 -12.66
N THR A 43 -7.27 -6.42 -13.20
CA THR A 43 -6.59 -7.44 -12.42
C THR A 43 -5.43 -6.89 -11.59
N ASP A 44 -4.83 -5.80 -12.04
CA ASP A 44 -3.67 -5.17 -11.38
C ASP A 44 -3.88 -3.70 -11.02
N LYS A 45 -5.11 -3.23 -11.07
CA LYS A 45 -5.41 -1.80 -10.91
C LYS A 45 -6.65 -1.59 -10.04
N PHE A 46 -6.57 -0.64 -9.11
CA PHE A 46 -7.73 -0.27 -8.30
C PHE A 46 -7.76 1.24 -8.04
N LEU A 47 -8.97 1.74 -7.79
CA LEU A 47 -9.22 3.13 -7.44
C LEU A 47 -9.66 3.18 -5.99
N PHE A 48 -9.17 4.16 -5.25
CA PHE A 48 -9.66 4.42 -3.91
C PHE A 48 -9.68 5.92 -3.63
N ALA A 49 -10.47 6.32 -2.66
CA ALA A 49 -10.50 7.68 -2.19
C ALA A 49 -10.66 7.70 -0.67
N LEU A 50 -9.84 8.50 -0.02
CA LEU A 50 -10.00 8.80 1.40
C LEU A 50 -10.90 10.02 1.52
N LYS A 51 -11.68 10.09 2.60
CA LYS A 51 -12.61 11.20 2.82
C LYS A 51 -11.84 12.52 2.82
N GLY A 52 -12.27 13.44 1.96
CA GLY A 52 -11.63 14.75 1.82
C GLY A 52 -10.42 14.77 0.89
N MET A 53 -10.10 13.65 0.25
CA MET A 53 -8.98 13.53 -0.68
C MET A 53 -9.47 13.21 -2.09
N PRO A 54 -8.71 13.57 -3.14
CA PRO A 54 -9.07 13.18 -4.50
C PRO A 54 -8.94 11.67 -4.71
N GLU A 55 -9.61 11.16 -5.74
CA GLU A 55 -9.50 9.77 -6.12
C GLU A 55 -8.09 9.45 -6.59
N ILE A 56 -7.60 8.28 -6.19
CA ILE A 56 -6.26 7.81 -6.53
C ILE A 56 -6.39 6.44 -7.21
N VAL A 57 -5.72 6.27 -8.34
CA VAL A 57 -5.64 4.99 -9.03
C VAL A 57 -4.24 4.44 -8.88
N LEU A 58 -4.12 3.23 -8.36
CA LEU A 58 -2.86 2.51 -8.21
C LEU A 58 -2.85 1.31 -9.12
N LYS A 59 -1.70 1.07 -9.75
CA LYS A 59 -1.45 -0.07 -10.61
C LYS A 59 -0.23 -0.82 -10.12
N LYS A 60 -0.28 -2.15 -10.14
CA LYS A 60 0.88 -2.97 -9.83
C LYS A 60 1.91 -2.82 -10.94
N LYS A 61 3.03 -2.16 -10.64
CA LYS A 61 4.10 -1.86 -11.59
C LYS A 61 5.18 -2.92 -11.62
N GLU A 62 5.45 -3.53 -10.47
CA GLU A 62 6.51 -4.52 -10.33
C GLU A 62 6.15 -5.49 -9.21
N ALA A 63 6.47 -6.75 -9.40
CA ALA A 63 6.30 -7.78 -8.37
C ALA A 63 7.48 -8.74 -8.48
N ILE A 64 8.24 -8.84 -7.39
CA ILE A 64 9.38 -9.75 -7.27
C ILE A 64 9.08 -10.69 -6.10
N ALA A 65 8.62 -11.88 -6.44
CA ALA A 65 8.22 -12.85 -5.42
C ALA A 65 9.42 -13.39 -4.67
N PRO A 66 9.33 -13.61 -3.39
CA PRO A 66 8.23 -13.22 -2.49
C PRO A 66 8.51 -11.92 -1.71
N ASN A 67 9.42 -11.08 -2.19
CA ASN A 67 10.04 -10.02 -1.40
C ASN A 67 9.55 -8.61 -1.68
N LYS A 68 8.92 -8.35 -2.83
CA LYS A 68 8.65 -6.96 -3.20
C LYS A 68 7.44 -6.82 -4.11
N ILE A 69 6.59 -5.84 -3.81
CA ILE A 69 5.49 -5.43 -4.68
C ILE A 69 5.54 -3.90 -4.76
N VAL A 70 5.53 -3.37 -5.99
CA VAL A 70 5.50 -1.93 -6.22
C VAL A 70 4.18 -1.56 -6.90
N LEU A 71 3.42 -0.69 -6.24
CA LEU A 71 2.24 -0.05 -6.82
C LEU A 71 2.61 1.37 -7.20
N GLY A 72 2.16 1.83 -8.36
CA GLY A 72 2.43 3.18 -8.80
C GLY A 72 1.17 3.88 -9.26
N ALA A 73 1.24 5.21 -9.33
CA ALA A 73 0.12 6.00 -9.83
C ALA A 73 -0.15 5.62 -11.28
N ALA A 74 -1.41 5.37 -11.60
CA ALA A 74 -1.85 5.00 -12.94
C ALA A 74 -2.62 6.18 -13.55
N GLY A 75 -1.90 7.07 -14.19
CA GLY A 75 -2.48 8.28 -14.75
C GLY A 75 -2.68 9.36 -13.68
N GLY A 76 -3.22 10.50 -14.07
CA GLY A 76 -3.46 11.61 -13.17
C GLY A 76 -2.28 12.53 -13.05
N LYS A 77 -2.40 13.50 -12.15
CA LYS A 77 -1.43 14.59 -11.99
C LYS A 77 -0.33 14.30 -10.99
N LEU A 78 -0.49 13.25 -10.20
CA LEU A 78 0.45 12.89 -9.14
C LEU A 78 1.29 11.70 -9.58
N ASP A 79 2.59 11.79 -9.37
CA ASP A 79 3.52 10.70 -9.66
C ASP A 79 4.10 10.20 -8.35
N PHE A 80 3.75 8.96 -7.98
CA PHE A 80 4.21 8.37 -6.73
C PHE A 80 4.17 6.85 -6.81
N SER A 81 4.84 6.21 -5.86
CA SER A 81 4.82 4.75 -5.72
C SER A 81 4.57 4.35 -4.28
N LEU A 82 3.99 3.18 -4.11
CA LEU A 82 3.81 2.53 -2.82
C LEU A 82 4.46 1.14 -2.93
N THR A 83 5.51 0.92 -2.16
CA THR A 83 6.28 -0.32 -2.20
C THR A 83 6.04 -1.13 -0.93
N ALA A 84 5.76 -2.41 -1.07
CA ALA A 84 5.74 -3.35 0.05
C ALA A 84 7.02 -4.18 -0.02
N ASN A 85 7.85 -4.08 1.01
CA ASN A 85 9.05 -4.89 1.17
C ASN A 85 8.74 -6.00 2.18
N ILE A 86 9.00 -7.24 1.81
CA ILE A 86 8.68 -8.42 2.60
C ILE A 86 9.94 -9.21 2.87
N VAL A 87 10.22 -9.49 4.13
CA VAL A 87 11.33 -10.36 4.53
C VAL A 87 10.80 -11.50 5.38
N GLU A 88 11.51 -12.61 5.41
CA GLU A 88 11.11 -13.80 6.20
C GLU A 88 12.25 -14.13 7.17
N PRO A 89 12.24 -13.53 8.38
CA PRO A 89 13.30 -13.79 9.36
C PRO A 89 13.25 -15.20 9.94
N LYS A 90 12.07 -15.85 9.90
CA LYS A 90 11.87 -17.21 10.34
C LYS A 90 10.84 -17.88 9.44
N PRO A 91 10.85 -19.23 9.29
CA PRO A 91 9.80 -19.93 8.56
C PRO A 91 8.42 -19.58 9.13
N GLU A 92 7.44 -19.37 8.25
CA GLU A 92 6.06 -19.01 8.60
C GLU A 92 5.94 -17.70 9.39
N GLN A 93 6.94 -16.81 9.24
CA GLN A 93 6.87 -15.46 9.80
C GLN A 93 7.49 -14.50 8.82
N SER A 94 6.77 -13.43 8.48
CA SER A 94 7.26 -12.38 7.59
C SER A 94 7.17 -11.02 8.27
N VAL A 95 7.99 -10.09 7.79
CA VAL A 95 7.96 -8.69 8.22
C VAL A 95 7.75 -7.84 6.98
N VAL A 96 6.74 -6.97 7.04
CA VAL A 96 6.38 -6.09 5.93
C VAL A 96 6.59 -4.64 6.32
N GLU A 97 7.17 -3.87 5.41
CA GLU A 97 7.28 -2.43 5.52
C GLU A 97 6.71 -1.81 4.25
N LEU A 98 5.86 -0.79 4.41
CA LEU A 98 5.32 -0.03 3.30
C LEU A 98 6.08 1.28 3.16
N ILE A 99 6.47 1.62 1.93
CA ILE A 99 7.21 2.85 1.64
C ILE A 99 6.46 3.61 0.56
N PHE A 100 6.06 4.84 0.86
CA PHE A 100 5.45 5.75 -0.08
C PHE A 100 6.50 6.76 -0.54
N GLU A 101 6.70 6.88 -1.85
CA GLU A 101 7.64 7.83 -2.42
C GLU A 101 6.99 8.59 -3.56
N GLY A 102 7.27 9.90 -3.63
CA GLY A 102 6.80 10.72 -4.73
C GLY A 102 7.41 12.11 -4.65
N GLU A 103 7.36 12.82 -5.77
CA GLU A 103 7.80 14.20 -5.83
C GLU A 103 6.59 15.11 -5.87
N PHE A 104 6.50 16.01 -4.90
CA PHE A 104 5.39 16.94 -4.77
C PHE A 104 5.94 18.32 -4.45
N ASN A 105 5.24 19.36 -4.91
CA ASN A 105 5.61 20.70 -4.46
C ASN A 105 5.33 20.84 -2.95
N ALA A 106 5.88 21.89 -2.33
CA ALA A 106 5.81 22.07 -0.88
C ALA A 106 4.38 22.11 -0.35
N MET A 107 3.48 22.77 -1.08
CA MET A 107 2.08 22.88 -0.67
C MET A 107 1.38 21.52 -0.69
N MET A 108 1.55 20.77 -1.77
CA MET A 108 0.96 19.44 -1.91
C MET A 108 1.50 18.49 -0.85
N ALA A 109 2.83 18.52 -0.64
CA ALA A 109 3.47 17.67 0.37
C ALA A 109 2.89 17.95 1.78
N MET A 110 2.66 19.21 2.13
CA MET A 110 2.06 19.56 3.40
C MET A 110 0.64 19.01 3.52
N MET A 111 -0.13 19.07 2.44
CA MET A 111 -1.53 18.61 2.45
C MET A 111 -1.66 17.10 2.61
N ILE A 112 -0.78 16.33 1.97
CA ILE A 112 -0.95 14.88 1.89
C ILE A 112 -0.14 14.10 2.93
N LYS A 113 0.90 14.70 3.52
CA LYS A 113 1.80 14.01 4.43
C LYS A 113 1.08 13.31 5.59
N GLY A 114 0.23 14.06 6.31
CA GLY A 114 -0.52 13.50 7.44
C GLY A 114 -1.48 12.39 7.02
N PRO A 115 -2.41 12.67 6.08
CA PRO A 115 -3.34 11.65 5.62
C PRO A 115 -2.68 10.40 5.04
N ILE A 116 -1.63 10.55 4.24
CA ILE A 116 -0.96 9.39 3.64
C ILE A 116 -0.14 8.62 4.68
N THR A 117 0.52 9.30 5.61
CA THR A 117 1.22 8.62 6.70
C THR A 117 0.25 7.72 7.47
N LYS A 118 -0.90 8.26 7.85
CA LYS A 118 -1.92 7.51 8.57
C LYS A 118 -2.48 6.36 7.71
N PHE A 119 -2.65 6.60 6.41
CA PHE A 119 -3.13 5.60 5.47
C PHE A 119 -2.19 4.39 5.42
N ILE A 120 -0.89 4.59 5.21
CA ILE A 120 0.06 3.48 5.12
C ILE A 120 0.24 2.77 6.46
N GLU A 121 0.17 3.49 7.57
CA GLU A 121 0.18 2.87 8.91
C GLU A 121 -1.02 1.95 9.09
N THR A 122 -2.20 2.40 8.67
CA THR A 122 -3.43 1.60 8.78
C THR A 122 -3.38 0.36 7.90
N LEU A 123 -2.91 0.51 6.65
CA LEU A 123 -2.73 -0.65 5.78
C LEU A 123 -1.83 -1.68 6.46
N ALA A 124 -0.68 -1.23 6.98
CA ALA A 124 0.29 -2.13 7.61
C ALA A 124 -0.30 -2.81 8.85
N THR A 125 -0.93 -2.05 9.73
CA THR A 125 -1.46 -2.62 10.98
C THR A 125 -2.65 -3.55 10.76
N ASN A 126 -3.36 -3.42 9.65
CA ASN A 126 -4.45 -4.32 9.31
C ASN A 126 -3.96 -5.64 8.70
N MET A 127 -2.74 -5.70 8.19
CA MET A 127 -2.21 -6.91 7.55
C MET A 127 -2.24 -8.15 8.43
N PRO A 128 -1.78 -8.12 9.70
CA PRO A 128 -1.82 -9.31 10.54
C PRO A 128 -3.22 -9.83 10.81
N LYS A 129 -4.23 -8.97 10.68
CA LYS A 129 -5.63 -9.34 10.92
C LYS A 129 -6.27 -9.98 9.70
N GLN A 130 -5.77 -9.68 8.52
CA GLN A 130 -6.41 -10.07 7.26
C GLN A 130 -5.62 -11.15 6.49
N ILE A 131 -4.34 -11.27 6.70
CA ILE A 131 -3.50 -12.24 5.99
C ILE A 131 -3.48 -13.61 6.68
#